data_1d0f8db9fcee02d660f42d78b4f3bb6d
#
_entry.id   1d0f8db9fcee02d660f42d78b4f3bb6d
#
_cell.length_a   1.000
_cell.length_b   1.000
_cell.length_c   1.000
_cell.angle_alpha   90.00
_cell.angle_beta   90.00
_cell.angle_gamma   90.00
#
_symmetry.space_group_name_H-M   'P 1'
#
loop_
_entity.id
_entity.type
_entity.pdbx_description
1 polymer ?
#
loop_
_entity_poly.entity_id
_entity_poly.type
_entity_poly.pdbx_seq_one_letter_code
_entity_poly.pdbx_strand_id
1 'polypeptide(L)'
;MQQIIFHIDVNSAFLSWTAIEQLKNGSEVDLREIPSIIGGNQESRHGVVLAKSVPAKKYGIVTGEPVANALRKCPNLTMAPPNHKMYTEYSKKLMDFLRENYTDEIEQASVDECYMNFTGIAHRYTSPVAAAFEIKDAVYKKFGFTVNIGISVNHLLAKMASDFEKPNKVHTLFPEEIPSKMWPLPVSELYMAGKSSVEVLHKLEIRTIGELAKADPNLLELHLKSHGRTLWE
;
A
#
# COMPACT_ATOMS: atom_id res chain seq x y z
N MET A 1 -19.74 -5.61 -20.10
CA MET A 1 -18.27 -5.70 -20.06
C MET A 1 -17.88 -5.79 -18.60
N GLN A 2 -17.01 -6.71 -18.19
CA GLN A 2 -16.57 -6.81 -16.80
C GLN A 2 -15.75 -5.57 -16.42
N GLN A 3 -15.99 -5.03 -15.24
CA GLN A 3 -15.25 -3.87 -14.74
C GLN A 3 -13.77 -4.24 -14.51
N ILE A 4 -12.87 -3.29 -14.79
CA ILE A 4 -11.44 -3.44 -14.55
C ILE A 4 -10.99 -2.26 -13.70
N ILE A 5 -10.60 -2.55 -12.47
CA ILE A 5 -10.14 -1.56 -11.49
C ILE A 5 -8.64 -1.76 -11.23
N PHE A 6 -7.88 -0.68 -11.30
CA PHE A 6 -6.51 -0.63 -10.83
C PHE A 6 -6.48 0.06 -9.47
N HIS A 7 -5.78 -0.54 -8.50
CA HIS A 7 -5.35 0.15 -7.29
C HIS A 7 -3.89 0.52 -7.43
N ILE A 8 -3.57 1.82 -7.35
CA ILE A 8 -2.21 2.36 -7.51
C ILE A 8 -1.76 2.90 -6.16
N ASP A 9 -0.61 2.41 -5.66
CA ASP A 9 -0.09 2.69 -4.31
C ASP A 9 1.40 3.09 -4.42
N VAL A 10 1.76 4.25 -3.90
CA VAL A 10 3.15 4.75 -3.92
C VAL A 10 3.99 4.03 -2.89
N ASN A 11 5.08 3.41 -3.33
CA ASN A 11 5.95 2.65 -2.43
C ASN A 11 6.67 3.56 -1.44
N SER A 12 6.40 3.36 -0.14
CA SER A 12 6.96 4.16 0.97
C SER A 12 6.89 5.66 0.69
N ALA A 13 5.71 6.16 0.33
CA ALA A 13 5.46 7.49 -0.22
C ALA A 13 6.22 8.61 0.48
N PHE A 14 6.03 8.79 1.79
CA PHE A 14 6.68 9.88 2.54
C PHE A 14 8.20 9.81 2.48
N LEU A 15 8.78 8.61 2.56
CA LEU A 15 10.22 8.43 2.45
C LEU A 15 10.70 8.71 1.02
N SER A 16 10.01 8.15 0.02
CA SER A 16 10.38 8.30 -1.39
C SER A 16 10.31 9.76 -1.84
N TRP A 17 9.25 10.47 -1.48
CA TRP A 17 9.11 11.88 -1.80
C TRP A 17 10.15 12.75 -1.08
N THR A 18 10.43 12.46 0.21
CA THR A 18 11.48 13.18 0.95
C THR A 18 12.86 12.94 0.34
N ALA A 19 13.18 11.69 -0.02
CA ALA A 19 14.46 11.36 -0.66
C ALA A 19 14.64 12.11 -1.99
N ILE A 20 13.61 12.11 -2.84
CA ILE A 20 13.64 12.82 -4.12
C ILE A 20 13.83 14.33 -3.93
N GLU A 21 13.14 14.93 -2.96
CA GLU A 21 13.26 16.36 -2.70
C GLU A 21 14.66 16.72 -2.16
N GLN A 22 15.23 15.90 -1.27
CA GLN A 22 16.58 16.10 -0.78
C GLN A 22 17.63 15.98 -1.89
N LEU A 23 17.52 14.98 -2.77
CA LEU A 23 18.42 14.83 -3.93
C LEU A 23 18.33 16.03 -4.88
N LYS A 24 17.14 16.55 -5.16
CA LYS A 24 16.95 17.79 -5.95
C LYS A 24 17.60 19.00 -5.29
N ASN A 25 17.66 19.04 -3.97
CA ASN A 25 18.27 20.12 -3.20
C ASN A 25 19.78 19.88 -2.92
N GLY A 26 20.41 18.93 -3.61
CA GLY A 26 21.86 18.71 -3.58
C GLY A 26 22.34 17.70 -2.54
N SER A 27 21.46 16.91 -1.91
CA SER A 27 21.89 15.79 -1.08
C SER A 27 22.62 14.74 -1.93
N GLU A 28 23.74 14.25 -1.46
CA GLU A 28 24.48 13.14 -2.07
C GLU A 28 23.94 11.76 -1.62
N VAL A 29 23.10 11.74 -0.58
CA VAL A 29 22.59 10.52 0.04
C VAL A 29 21.13 10.32 -0.33
N ASP A 30 20.83 9.18 -0.93
CA ASP A 30 19.45 8.74 -1.16
C ASP A 30 18.94 7.96 0.07
N LEU A 31 17.93 8.53 0.74
CA LEU A 31 17.34 7.90 1.92
C LEU A 31 16.73 6.50 1.63
N ARG A 32 16.41 6.20 0.37
CA ARG A 32 15.85 4.90 -0.04
C ARG A 32 16.89 3.78 -0.01
N GLU A 33 18.18 4.11 -0.16
CA GLU A 33 19.29 3.17 -0.28
C GLU A 33 19.97 2.85 1.06
N ILE A 34 19.67 3.61 2.10
CA ILE A 34 20.24 3.45 3.44
C ILE A 34 19.14 3.14 4.48
N PRO A 35 19.50 2.57 5.66
CA PRO A 35 18.55 2.45 6.76
C PRO A 35 18.04 3.83 7.19
N SER A 36 16.79 4.14 6.85
CA SER A 36 16.21 5.45 7.09
C SER A 36 14.72 5.38 7.39
N ILE A 37 14.22 6.39 8.09
CA ILE A 37 12.79 6.57 8.39
C ILE A 37 12.35 8.01 8.22
N ILE A 38 11.06 8.20 7.98
CA ILE A 38 10.37 9.45 8.28
C ILE A 38 9.74 9.30 9.65
N GLY A 39 10.09 10.20 10.56
CA GLY A 39 9.60 10.12 11.93
C GLY A 39 9.63 11.48 12.64
N GLY A 40 9.06 11.54 13.83
CA GLY A 40 9.00 12.74 14.61
C GLY A 40 10.37 13.24 15.10
N ASN A 41 10.40 14.42 15.71
CA ASN A 41 11.61 15.13 16.14
C ASN A 41 12.47 14.26 17.07
N GLN A 42 13.76 14.14 16.71
CA GLN A 42 14.78 13.39 17.45
C GLN A 42 14.99 13.93 18.87
N GLU A 43 14.85 15.24 19.07
CA GLU A 43 15.09 15.92 20.36
C GLU A 43 13.99 15.61 21.40
N SER A 44 12.75 15.42 20.94
CA SER A 44 11.62 15.18 21.84
C SER A 44 11.48 13.72 22.30
N ARG A 45 12.21 12.77 21.69
CA ARG A 45 12.06 11.30 21.87
C ARG A 45 10.61 10.79 21.77
N HIS A 46 9.69 11.66 21.36
CA HIS A 46 8.29 11.36 21.14
C HIS A 46 8.01 11.39 19.64
N GLY A 47 7.54 10.31 19.10
CA GLY A 47 7.18 10.20 17.70
C GLY A 47 7.12 8.75 17.27
N VAL A 48 6.43 8.54 16.18
CA VAL A 48 6.29 7.22 15.56
C VAL A 48 6.94 7.20 14.17
N VAL A 49 7.33 6.02 13.73
CA VAL A 49 7.81 5.79 12.37
C VAL A 49 6.62 5.93 11.42
N LEU A 50 6.64 6.93 10.55
CA LEU A 50 5.59 7.16 9.55
C LEU A 50 5.87 6.40 8.24
N ALA A 51 7.14 6.34 7.84
CA ALA A 51 7.60 5.58 6.69
C ALA A 51 9.03 5.07 6.93
N LYS A 52 9.42 4.02 6.22
CA LYS A 52 10.76 3.41 6.35
C LYS A 52 11.28 2.95 4.99
N SER A 53 12.60 2.95 4.86
CA SER A 53 13.30 2.40 3.69
C SER A 53 13.28 0.86 3.71
N VAL A 54 13.52 0.25 2.53
CA VAL A 54 13.72 -1.20 2.42
C VAL A 54 14.92 -1.68 3.26
N PRO A 55 16.08 -0.97 3.28
CA PRO A 55 17.16 -1.30 4.21
C PRO A 55 16.73 -1.24 5.69
N ALA A 56 15.95 -0.25 6.13
CA ALA A 56 15.45 -0.17 7.50
C ALA A 56 14.51 -1.34 7.88
N LYS A 57 13.70 -1.82 6.92
CA LYS A 57 12.84 -2.99 7.11
C LYS A 57 13.64 -4.24 7.52
N LYS A 58 14.88 -4.41 7.04
CA LYS A 58 15.74 -5.56 7.38
C LYS A 58 16.12 -5.62 8.87
N TYR A 59 16.08 -4.49 9.56
CA TYR A 59 16.30 -4.41 11.02
C TYR A 59 15.00 -4.67 11.83
N GLY A 60 13.91 -5.09 11.18
CA GLY A 60 12.63 -5.31 11.85
C GLY A 60 11.92 -4.03 12.28
N ILE A 61 12.27 -2.88 11.68
CA ILE A 61 11.58 -1.61 11.91
C ILE A 61 10.19 -1.69 11.26
N VAL A 62 9.14 -1.27 12.00
CA VAL A 62 7.76 -1.29 11.52
C VAL A 62 7.14 0.12 11.57
N THR A 63 6.26 0.41 10.62
CA THR A 63 5.49 1.68 10.62
C THR A 63 4.56 1.70 11.84
N GLY A 64 4.44 2.86 12.49
CA GLY A 64 3.65 3.03 13.69
C GLY A 64 4.39 2.73 15.00
N GLU A 65 5.59 2.12 14.97
CA GLU A 65 6.35 1.93 16.21
C GLU A 65 6.99 3.23 16.71
N PRO A 66 7.26 3.34 18.02
CA PRO A 66 8.02 4.47 18.58
C PRO A 66 9.41 4.58 17.96
N VAL A 67 9.83 5.80 17.60
CA VAL A 67 11.17 6.08 17.05
C VAL A 67 12.28 5.56 17.96
N ALA A 68 12.12 5.65 19.28
CA ALA A 68 13.08 5.11 20.25
C ALA A 68 13.29 3.58 20.09
N ASN A 69 12.26 2.83 19.69
CA ASN A 69 12.36 1.41 19.42
C ASN A 69 13.13 1.16 18.11
N ALA A 70 12.83 1.93 17.08
CA ALA A 70 13.52 1.85 15.80
C ALA A 70 15.04 2.12 15.96
N LEU A 71 15.43 3.14 16.74
CA LEU A 71 16.84 3.44 17.06
C LEU A 71 17.53 2.34 17.84
N ARG A 72 16.81 1.62 18.73
CA ARG A 72 17.39 0.45 19.42
C ARG A 72 17.69 -0.70 18.47
N LYS A 73 16.86 -0.89 17.44
CA LYS A 73 17.05 -1.91 16.40
C LYS A 73 18.14 -1.55 15.40
N CYS A 74 18.30 -0.27 15.10
CA CYS A 74 19.29 0.26 14.17
C CYS A 74 19.89 1.55 14.73
N PRO A 75 21.04 1.50 15.47
CA PRO A 75 21.65 2.68 16.08
C PRO A 75 22.08 3.75 15.08
N ASN A 76 22.43 3.36 13.86
CA ASN A 76 22.87 4.27 12.79
C ASN A 76 21.70 4.64 11.84
N LEU A 77 20.45 4.60 12.33
CA LEU A 77 19.26 4.92 11.55
C LEU A 77 19.23 6.41 11.20
N THR A 78 19.17 6.70 9.92
CA THR A 78 18.97 8.08 9.43
C THR A 78 17.51 8.47 9.56
N MET A 79 17.25 9.67 10.06
CA MET A 79 15.88 10.17 10.25
C MET A 79 15.67 11.48 9.52
N ALA A 80 14.51 11.63 8.88
CA ALA A 80 14.05 12.89 8.33
C ALA A 80 12.68 13.26 8.90
N PRO A 81 12.43 14.54 9.16
CA PRO A 81 11.13 15.00 9.64
C PRO A 81 10.06 14.90 8.53
N PRO A 82 8.79 14.71 8.87
CA PRO A 82 7.71 14.72 7.90
C PRO A 82 7.46 16.12 7.35
N ASN A 83 7.12 16.20 6.06
CA ASN A 83 6.70 17.43 5.38
C ASN A 83 5.36 17.21 4.66
N HIS A 84 4.26 17.32 5.41
CA HIS A 84 2.92 17.04 4.88
C HIS A 84 2.51 17.95 3.70
N LYS A 85 2.97 19.22 3.69
CA LYS A 85 2.72 20.13 2.55
C LYS A 85 3.33 19.59 1.26
N MET A 86 4.60 19.18 1.31
CA MET A 86 5.30 18.58 0.17
C MET A 86 4.61 17.26 -0.26
N TYR A 87 4.15 16.43 0.68
CA TYR A 87 3.45 15.18 0.36
C TYR A 87 2.15 15.43 -0.37
N THR A 88 1.37 16.43 0.04
CA THR A 88 0.16 16.84 -0.67
C THR A 88 0.46 17.32 -2.10
N GLU A 89 1.57 18.03 -2.31
CA GLU A 89 2.00 18.49 -3.63
C GLU A 89 2.40 17.33 -4.55
N TYR A 90 3.15 16.34 -4.04
CA TYR A 90 3.50 15.14 -4.82
C TYR A 90 2.28 14.29 -5.12
N SER A 91 1.40 14.10 -4.17
CA SER A 91 0.11 13.43 -4.33
C SER A 91 -0.71 14.06 -5.46
N LYS A 92 -0.89 15.39 -5.39
CA LYS A 92 -1.63 16.13 -6.42
C LYS A 92 -1.01 15.95 -7.81
N LYS A 93 0.32 16.09 -7.92
CA LYS A 93 1.04 15.91 -9.20
C LYS A 93 0.85 14.51 -9.78
N LEU A 94 0.82 13.48 -8.92
CA LEU A 94 0.55 12.10 -9.36
C LEU A 94 -0.89 11.96 -9.87
N MET A 95 -1.88 12.45 -9.11
CA MET A 95 -3.29 12.36 -9.51
C MET A 95 -3.57 13.12 -10.80
N ASP A 96 -3.02 14.33 -10.94
CA ASP A 96 -3.15 15.14 -12.16
C ASP A 96 -2.49 14.40 -13.35
N PHE A 97 -1.29 13.84 -13.17
CA PHE A 97 -0.61 13.07 -14.22
C PHE A 97 -1.43 11.86 -14.70
N LEU A 98 -2.04 11.13 -13.77
CA LEU A 98 -2.85 9.96 -14.11
C LEU A 98 -4.12 10.38 -14.88
N ARG A 99 -4.77 11.48 -14.47
CA ARG A 99 -5.94 12.01 -15.16
C ARG A 99 -5.62 12.51 -16.59
N GLU A 100 -4.57 13.28 -16.72
CA GLU A 100 -4.17 13.89 -17.99
C GLU A 100 -3.74 12.85 -19.04
N ASN A 101 -3.14 11.73 -18.61
CA ASN A 101 -2.54 10.77 -19.55
C ASN A 101 -3.37 9.50 -19.77
N TYR A 102 -4.30 9.18 -18.86
CA TYR A 102 -5.03 7.91 -18.91
C TYR A 102 -6.54 8.09 -18.86
N THR A 103 -7.11 8.46 -17.70
CA THR A 103 -8.57 8.63 -17.53
C THR A 103 -8.90 9.55 -16.37
N ASP A 104 -10.02 10.27 -16.48
CA ASP A 104 -10.59 11.08 -15.39
C ASP A 104 -11.26 10.21 -14.30
N GLU A 105 -11.55 8.94 -14.59
CA GLU A 105 -12.19 8.01 -13.67
C GLU A 105 -11.22 7.54 -12.58
N ILE A 106 -10.75 8.48 -11.75
CA ILE A 106 -9.82 8.25 -10.63
C ILE A 106 -10.48 8.68 -9.34
N GLU A 107 -10.58 7.75 -8.41
CA GLU A 107 -10.98 7.95 -7.03
C GLU A 107 -9.75 7.94 -6.14
N GLN A 108 -9.41 9.08 -5.55
CA GLN A 108 -8.31 9.18 -4.60
C GLN A 108 -8.74 8.63 -3.24
N ALA A 109 -8.09 7.55 -2.78
CA ALA A 109 -8.39 6.90 -1.51
C ALA A 109 -7.59 7.50 -0.34
N SER A 110 -6.33 7.89 -0.58
CA SER A 110 -5.47 8.53 0.40
C SER A 110 -4.50 9.50 -0.26
N VAL A 111 -3.50 10.00 0.48
CA VAL A 111 -2.45 10.88 -0.07
C VAL A 111 -1.55 10.15 -1.06
N ASP A 112 -1.45 8.83 -0.98
CA ASP A 112 -0.52 7.99 -1.76
C ASP A 112 -1.20 6.84 -2.51
N GLU A 113 -2.54 6.72 -2.42
CA GLU A 113 -3.30 5.65 -3.05
C GLU A 113 -4.49 6.19 -3.86
N CYS A 114 -4.75 5.56 -4.99
CA CYS A 114 -5.98 5.80 -5.76
C CYS A 114 -6.48 4.54 -6.45
N TYR A 115 -7.76 4.54 -6.76
CA TYR A 115 -8.39 3.60 -7.68
C TYR A 115 -8.58 4.27 -9.02
N MET A 116 -8.31 3.53 -10.09
CA MET A 116 -8.55 3.94 -11.48
C MET A 116 -9.52 2.96 -12.12
N ASN A 117 -10.64 3.43 -12.61
CA ASN A 117 -11.50 2.64 -13.47
C ASN A 117 -10.90 2.58 -14.87
N PHE A 118 -10.29 1.45 -15.19
CA PHE A 118 -9.60 1.21 -16.44
C PHE A 118 -10.52 0.71 -17.54
N THR A 119 -11.78 0.37 -17.24
CA THR A 119 -12.72 -0.29 -18.15
C THR A 119 -12.90 0.46 -19.47
N GLY A 120 -13.11 1.78 -19.40
CA GLY A 120 -13.39 2.62 -20.57
C GLY A 120 -12.22 2.74 -21.55
N ILE A 121 -10.98 2.60 -21.06
CA ILE A 121 -9.76 2.74 -21.85
C ILE A 121 -9.05 1.43 -22.16
N ALA A 122 -9.56 0.29 -21.68
CA ALA A 122 -8.95 -1.02 -21.85
C ALA A 122 -8.66 -1.38 -23.32
N HIS A 123 -9.52 -0.92 -24.23
CA HIS A 123 -9.39 -1.15 -25.68
C HIS A 123 -8.14 -0.51 -26.32
N ARG A 124 -7.50 0.43 -25.61
CA ARG A 124 -6.27 1.11 -26.10
C ARG A 124 -5.00 0.29 -25.88
N TYR A 125 -5.10 -0.79 -25.13
CA TYR A 125 -3.96 -1.58 -24.67
C TYR A 125 -4.11 -3.07 -25.04
N THR A 126 -2.99 -3.77 -25.14
CA THR A 126 -2.98 -5.22 -25.44
C THR A 126 -3.54 -6.04 -24.28
N SER A 127 -3.36 -5.57 -23.06
CA SER A 127 -3.95 -6.16 -21.85
C SER A 127 -3.91 -5.16 -20.69
N PRO A 128 -4.77 -5.33 -19.65
CA PRO A 128 -4.69 -4.53 -18.43
C PRO A 128 -3.32 -4.61 -17.74
N VAL A 129 -2.69 -5.77 -17.77
CA VAL A 129 -1.36 -5.98 -17.19
C VAL A 129 -0.30 -5.17 -17.93
N ALA A 130 -0.32 -5.17 -19.27
CA ALA A 130 0.61 -4.37 -20.07
C ALA A 130 0.45 -2.87 -19.78
N ALA A 131 -0.79 -2.39 -19.68
CA ALA A 131 -1.08 -1.00 -19.32
C ALA A 131 -0.56 -0.65 -17.92
N ALA A 132 -0.72 -1.54 -16.94
CA ALA A 132 -0.24 -1.31 -15.58
C ALA A 132 1.30 -1.20 -15.52
N PHE A 133 2.02 -2.01 -16.29
CA PHE A 133 3.47 -1.87 -16.42
C PHE A 133 3.85 -0.53 -17.06
N GLU A 134 3.15 -0.12 -18.12
CA GLU A 134 3.38 1.17 -18.76
C GLU A 134 3.14 2.33 -17.79
N ILE A 135 2.02 2.32 -17.05
CA ILE A 135 1.70 3.34 -16.04
C ILE A 135 2.78 3.40 -14.97
N LYS A 136 3.16 2.25 -14.42
CA LYS A 136 4.19 2.13 -13.39
C LYS A 136 5.52 2.73 -13.84
N ASP A 137 5.96 2.40 -15.05
CA ASP A 137 7.22 2.86 -15.62
C ASP A 137 7.15 4.36 -15.99
N ALA A 138 6.01 4.85 -16.48
CA ALA A 138 5.77 6.27 -16.75
C ALA A 138 5.82 7.11 -15.47
N VAL A 139 5.22 6.64 -14.38
CA VAL A 139 5.28 7.28 -13.05
C VAL A 139 6.74 7.36 -12.59
N TYR A 140 7.49 6.26 -12.65
CA TYR A 140 8.89 6.25 -12.26
C TYR A 140 9.73 7.23 -13.11
N LYS A 141 9.57 7.20 -14.42
CA LYS A 141 10.28 8.09 -15.35
C LYS A 141 9.96 9.57 -15.10
N LYS A 142 8.71 9.88 -14.77
CA LYS A 142 8.25 11.26 -14.56
C LYS A 142 8.66 11.82 -13.21
N PHE A 143 8.56 11.02 -12.17
CA PHE A 143 8.64 11.49 -10.78
C PHE A 143 9.81 10.93 -9.99
N GLY A 144 10.41 9.80 -10.40
CA GLY A 144 11.53 9.15 -9.72
C GLY A 144 11.15 8.28 -8.53
N PHE A 145 9.86 8.06 -8.25
CA PHE A 145 9.38 7.09 -7.27
C PHE A 145 8.62 5.94 -7.93
N THR A 146 8.52 4.82 -7.22
CA THR A 146 7.84 3.63 -7.70
C THR A 146 6.44 3.51 -7.14
N VAL A 147 5.57 2.81 -7.88
CA VAL A 147 4.23 2.44 -7.45
C VAL A 147 4.02 0.93 -7.57
N ASN A 148 3.16 0.38 -6.72
CA ASN A 148 2.54 -0.91 -6.94
C ASN A 148 1.19 -0.72 -7.62
N ILE A 149 0.82 -1.65 -8.50
CA ILE A 149 -0.49 -1.65 -9.14
C ILE A 149 -1.13 -3.02 -8.97
N GLY A 150 -2.28 -3.05 -8.32
CA GLY A 150 -3.16 -4.21 -8.24
C GLY A 150 -4.31 -4.09 -9.23
N ILE A 151 -4.64 -5.19 -9.91
CA ILE A 151 -5.66 -5.22 -10.96
C ILE A 151 -6.71 -6.24 -10.59
N SER A 152 -7.99 -5.82 -10.61
CA SER A 152 -9.11 -6.74 -10.42
C SER A 152 -10.41 -6.15 -10.96
N VAL A 153 -11.54 -6.73 -10.53
CA VAL A 153 -12.90 -6.34 -10.94
C VAL A 153 -13.59 -5.41 -9.94
N ASN A 154 -13.02 -5.22 -8.75
CA ASN A 154 -13.52 -4.32 -7.72
C ASN A 154 -12.38 -3.74 -6.87
N HIS A 155 -12.70 -2.76 -6.02
CA HIS A 155 -11.74 -2.04 -5.18
C HIS A 155 -11.03 -2.96 -4.19
N LEU A 156 -11.76 -3.84 -3.49
CA LEU A 156 -11.19 -4.74 -2.49
C LEU A 156 -10.13 -5.66 -3.10
N LEU A 157 -10.47 -6.35 -4.18
CA LEU A 157 -9.55 -7.29 -4.83
C LEU A 157 -8.36 -6.57 -5.47
N ALA A 158 -8.56 -5.38 -6.06
CA ALA A 158 -7.47 -4.58 -6.60
C ALA A 158 -6.52 -4.10 -5.49
N LYS A 159 -7.05 -3.67 -4.33
CA LYS A 159 -6.27 -3.32 -3.14
C LYS A 159 -5.46 -4.52 -2.64
N MET A 160 -6.10 -5.67 -2.46
CA MET A 160 -5.42 -6.90 -2.04
C MET A 160 -4.29 -7.29 -2.99
N ALA A 161 -4.52 -7.20 -4.31
CA ALA A 161 -3.50 -7.50 -5.31
C ALA A 161 -2.28 -6.59 -5.19
N SER A 162 -2.47 -5.28 -4.95
CA SER A 162 -1.36 -4.33 -4.84
C SER A 162 -0.46 -4.58 -3.61
N ASP A 163 -0.97 -5.31 -2.61
CA ASP A 163 -0.25 -5.60 -1.37
C ASP A 163 0.51 -6.94 -1.38
N PHE A 164 0.33 -7.82 -2.39
CA PHE A 164 0.95 -9.15 -2.42
C PHE A 164 2.47 -9.12 -2.33
N GLU A 165 3.12 -8.29 -3.12
CA GLU A 165 4.57 -8.10 -3.10
C GLU A 165 4.91 -6.65 -3.43
N LYS A 166 5.74 -6.02 -2.62
CA LYS A 166 6.24 -4.65 -2.77
C LYS A 166 7.76 -4.63 -2.65
N PRO A 167 8.48 -3.71 -3.32
CA PRO A 167 7.98 -2.58 -4.10
C PRO A 167 7.98 -2.82 -5.62
N ASN A 168 7.36 -1.89 -6.37
CA ASN A 168 7.47 -1.73 -7.82
C ASN A 168 6.93 -2.94 -8.61
N LYS A 169 5.79 -3.47 -8.19
CA LYS A 169 5.17 -4.67 -8.76
C LYS A 169 3.80 -4.38 -9.37
N VAL A 170 3.40 -5.28 -10.27
CA VAL A 170 2.05 -5.37 -10.82
C VAL A 170 1.50 -6.76 -10.53
N HIS A 171 0.33 -6.84 -9.92
CA HIS A 171 -0.34 -8.09 -9.59
C HIS A 171 -1.79 -8.07 -10.01
N THR A 172 -2.32 -9.25 -10.32
CA THR A 172 -3.74 -9.48 -10.57
C THR A 172 -4.35 -10.30 -9.44
N LEU A 173 -5.63 -10.04 -9.19
CA LEU A 173 -6.45 -10.88 -8.34
C LEU A 173 -7.89 -10.92 -8.89
N PHE A 174 -8.07 -11.61 -10.01
CA PHE A 174 -9.40 -11.84 -10.56
C PHE A 174 -10.17 -12.90 -9.75
N PRO A 175 -11.51 -12.97 -9.86
CA PRO A 175 -12.31 -13.91 -9.07
C PRO A 175 -11.83 -15.37 -9.13
N GLU A 176 -11.38 -15.83 -10.29
CA GLU A 176 -10.85 -17.18 -10.50
C GLU A 176 -9.50 -17.42 -9.81
N GLU A 177 -8.77 -16.34 -9.47
CA GLU A 177 -7.47 -16.40 -8.79
C GLU A 177 -7.60 -16.38 -7.25
N ILE A 178 -8.78 -16.03 -6.71
CA ILE A 178 -9.01 -15.91 -5.26
C ILE A 178 -8.61 -17.18 -4.51
N PRO A 179 -9.03 -18.40 -4.92
CA PRO A 179 -8.71 -19.62 -4.17
C PRO A 179 -7.22 -19.90 -4.09
N SER A 180 -6.44 -19.51 -5.11
CA SER A 180 -5.01 -19.79 -5.19
C SER A 180 -4.13 -18.68 -4.63
N LYS A 181 -4.52 -17.40 -4.77
CA LYS A 181 -3.70 -16.24 -4.39
C LYS A 181 -4.13 -15.61 -3.06
N MET A 182 -5.42 -15.54 -2.76
CA MET A 182 -5.94 -14.81 -1.61
C MET A 182 -6.28 -15.73 -0.43
N TRP A 183 -6.97 -16.84 -0.67
CA TRP A 183 -7.41 -17.73 0.41
C TRP A 183 -6.29 -18.33 1.27
N PRO A 184 -5.09 -18.65 0.73
CA PRO A 184 -3.98 -19.16 1.55
C PRO A 184 -3.34 -18.12 2.45
N LEU A 185 -3.58 -16.81 2.23
CA LEU A 185 -2.97 -15.76 3.02
C LEU A 185 -3.47 -15.79 4.47
N PRO A 186 -2.61 -15.39 5.43
CA PRO A 186 -3.04 -15.14 6.80
C PRO A 186 -4.22 -14.17 6.84
N VAL A 187 -5.17 -14.40 7.73
CA VAL A 187 -6.34 -13.52 7.88
C VAL A 187 -5.97 -12.08 8.27
N SER A 188 -4.78 -11.89 8.83
CA SER A 188 -4.22 -10.56 9.13
C SER A 188 -3.86 -9.73 7.90
N GLU A 189 -3.74 -10.37 6.73
CA GLU A 189 -3.48 -9.70 5.45
C GLU A 189 -4.76 -9.20 4.77
N LEU A 190 -5.94 -9.60 5.27
CA LEU A 190 -7.20 -9.13 4.71
C LEU A 190 -7.39 -7.65 5.00
N TYR A 191 -7.67 -6.87 3.95
CA TYR A 191 -8.01 -5.47 4.10
C TYR A 191 -9.17 -5.30 5.11
N MET A 192 -9.04 -4.34 6.02
CA MET A 192 -9.93 -4.08 7.15
C MET A 192 -9.85 -5.08 8.34
N ALA A 193 -9.12 -6.18 8.26
CA ALA A 193 -8.88 -7.06 9.41
C ALA A 193 -7.82 -6.44 10.34
N GLY A 194 -8.21 -5.54 11.22
CA GLY A 194 -7.33 -4.93 12.21
C GLY A 194 -6.89 -5.91 13.31
N LYS A 195 -5.84 -5.57 14.08
CA LYS A 195 -5.26 -6.42 15.11
C LYS A 195 -6.31 -7.03 16.07
N SER A 196 -7.26 -6.23 16.55
CA SER A 196 -8.30 -6.70 17.48
C SER A 196 -9.22 -7.74 16.83
N SER A 197 -9.59 -7.56 15.55
CA SER A 197 -10.40 -8.53 14.82
C SER A 197 -9.62 -9.82 14.58
N VAL A 198 -8.35 -9.72 14.20
CA VAL A 198 -7.45 -10.86 13.99
C VAL A 198 -7.30 -11.69 15.28
N GLU A 199 -7.14 -11.04 16.43
CA GLU A 199 -7.08 -11.74 17.71
C GLU A 199 -8.36 -12.54 18.02
N VAL A 200 -9.54 -12.00 17.69
CA VAL A 200 -10.81 -12.69 17.84
C VAL A 200 -10.90 -13.86 16.86
N LEU A 201 -10.57 -13.65 15.59
CA LEU A 201 -10.58 -14.68 14.55
C LEU A 201 -9.65 -15.85 14.93
N HIS A 202 -8.45 -15.56 15.44
CA HIS A 202 -7.53 -16.60 15.91
C HIS A 202 -8.08 -17.42 17.09
N LYS A 203 -8.86 -16.80 18.01
CA LYS A 203 -9.56 -17.53 19.08
C LYS A 203 -10.67 -18.43 18.56
N LEU A 204 -11.23 -18.12 17.38
CA LEU A 204 -12.19 -18.96 16.65
C LEU A 204 -11.50 -19.97 15.72
N GLU A 205 -10.17 -20.10 15.81
CA GLU A 205 -9.33 -20.96 14.98
C GLU A 205 -9.33 -20.60 13.48
N ILE A 206 -9.76 -19.38 13.13
CA ILE A 206 -9.72 -18.84 11.78
C ILE A 206 -8.37 -18.13 11.58
N ARG A 207 -7.49 -18.71 10.79
CA ARG A 207 -6.10 -18.25 10.57
C ARG A 207 -5.85 -17.72 9.18
N THR A 208 -6.62 -18.20 8.18
CA THR A 208 -6.49 -17.81 6.78
C THR A 208 -7.75 -17.12 6.27
N ILE A 209 -7.59 -16.36 5.17
CA ILE A 209 -8.74 -15.72 4.51
C ILE A 209 -9.72 -16.78 3.99
N GLY A 210 -9.21 -17.92 3.49
CA GLY A 210 -10.06 -19.02 3.03
C GLY A 210 -10.86 -19.70 4.14
N GLU A 211 -10.34 -19.77 5.36
CA GLU A 211 -11.10 -20.25 6.52
C GLU A 211 -12.18 -19.25 6.93
N LEU A 212 -11.87 -17.94 6.90
CA LEU A 212 -12.85 -16.87 7.13
C LEU A 212 -14.00 -16.94 6.13
N ALA A 213 -13.70 -17.10 4.83
CA ALA A 213 -14.69 -17.19 3.77
C ALA A 213 -15.64 -18.40 3.92
N LYS A 214 -15.21 -19.45 4.62
CA LYS A 214 -15.98 -20.67 4.89
C LYS A 214 -16.63 -20.68 6.26
N ALA A 215 -16.36 -19.68 7.11
CA ALA A 215 -16.89 -19.60 8.48
C ALA A 215 -18.40 -19.29 8.46
N ASP A 216 -19.11 -19.64 9.55
CA ASP A 216 -20.49 -19.24 9.74
C ASP A 216 -20.57 -17.71 10.01
N PRO A 217 -21.24 -16.94 9.14
CA PRO A 217 -21.39 -15.50 9.33
C PRO A 217 -22.09 -15.11 10.64
N ASN A 218 -22.97 -15.96 11.17
CA ASN A 218 -23.64 -15.69 12.45
C ASN A 218 -22.65 -15.83 13.63
N LEU A 219 -21.72 -16.79 13.56
CA LEU A 219 -20.63 -16.90 14.53
C LEU A 219 -19.74 -15.68 14.50
N LEU A 220 -19.39 -15.19 13.32
CA LEU A 220 -18.57 -13.99 13.16
C LEU A 220 -19.30 -12.74 13.69
N GLU A 221 -20.59 -12.60 13.41
CA GLU A 221 -21.41 -11.50 13.91
C GLU A 221 -21.56 -11.55 15.45
N LEU A 222 -21.68 -12.74 16.04
CA LEU A 222 -21.72 -12.91 17.51
C LEU A 222 -20.47 -12.36 18.19
N HIS A 223 -19.27 -12.58 17.61
CA HIS A 223 -17.99 -12.22 18.22
C HIS A 223 -17.44 -10.87 17.78
N LEU A 224 -17.71 -10.44 16.57
CA LEU A 224 -17.19 -9.20 15.93
C LEU A 224 -18.29 -8.20 15.59
N LYS A 225 -19.54 -8.50 15.94
CA LYS A 225 -20.73 -7.68 15.60
C LYS A 225 -20.84 -7.47 14.09
N SER A 226 -21.39 -6.34 13.65
CA SER A 226 -21.53 -5.99 12.22
C SER A 226 -20.21 -6.09 11.45
N HIS A 227 -19.06 -5.81 12.10
CA HIS A 227 -17.76 -5.91 11.46
C HIS A 227 -17.40 -7.35 11.06
N GLY A 228 -17.84 -8.35 11.81
CA GLY A 228 -17.65 -9.76 11.45
C GLY A 228 -18.37 -10.13 10.15
N ARG A 229 -19.56 -9.59 9.94
CA ARG A 229 -20.30 -9.77 8.68
C ARG A 229 -19.59 -9.04 7.53
N THR A 230 -19.16 -7.80 7.74
CA THR A 230 -18.41 -7.02 6.74
C THR A 230 -17.12 -7.72 6.28
N LEU A 231 -16.39 -8.39 7.19
CA LEU A 231 -15.19 -9.13 6.83
C LEU A 231 -15.49 -10.42 6.06
N TRP A 232 -16.68 -11.00 6.25
CA TRP A 232 -17.11 -12.23 5.58
C TRP A 232 -17.64 -11.95 4.17
N GLU A 233 -18.41 -10.87 3.98
CA GLU A 233 -18.94 -10.41 2.68
C GLU A 233 -17.83 -9.96 1.71
#